data_e6c4a61f85dfa185435f7d65696fc9ca
#
_entry.id   e6c4a61f85dfa185435f7d65696fc9ca
#
_cell.length_a   1.000
_cell.length_b   1.000
_cell.length_c   1.000
_cell.angle_alpha   90.00
_cell.angle_beta   90.00
_cell.angle_gamma   90.00
#
_symmetry.space_group_name_H-M   'P 1'
#
loop_
_entity.id
_entity.type
_entity.pdbx_description
1 polymer ?
#
loop_
_entity_poly.entity_id
_entity_poly.type
_entity_poly.pdbx_seq_one_letter_code
_entity_poly.pdbx_strand_id
1 'polypeptide(L)'
;EEAIRAAKQAEVVVMVLGGNELTVREDRSRTSLNLPGRQEELLKAVCATGKPIILVMLDGRASSINYAAAHIPAILHAWFPGEFCGQAVAEALFGDYNPGGRLAVTFPKSVGQIPFAFPFKPGSDESSSTSVYGALYPFGHGLSYTTFTYSDLHISPSHQGVQGDIHVSCKIKNTGKIKGDEVVQLYLRDEISSVTTYTKVLRGFERISLKAGEEQTVHFRLRPQDLGLWDKNMNFRVELGIFKVMLGASSTDIRLHGQFEITP
;
A
#
# COMPACT_ATOMS: atom_id res chain seq x y z
N GLU A 1 17.56 -30.38 -1.47
CA GLU A 1 18.58 -30.74 -0.47
C GLU A 1 19.77 -29.78 -0.47
N GLU A 2 20.28 -29.40 -1.65
CA GLU A 2 21.44 -28.50 -1.80
C GLU A 2 21.17 -27.14 -1.16
N ALA A 3 20.02 -26.50 -1.46
CA ALA A 3 19.62 -25.22 -0.87
C ALA A 3 19.53 -25.27 0.67
N ILE A 4 19.05 -26.39 1.22
CA ILE A 4 18.98 -26.59 2.68
C ILE A 4 20.39 -26.69 3.28
N ARG A 5 21.32 -27.38 2.61
CA ARG A 5 22.73 -27.48 3.06
C ARG A 5 23.40 -26.10 3.03
N ALA A 6 23.22 -25.36 1.95
CA ALA A 6 23.76 -24.00 1.83
C ALA A 6 23.19 -23.09 2.91
N ALA A 7 21.86 -23.12 3.12
CA ALA A 7 21.20 -22.32 4.16
C ALA A 7 21.76 -22.60 5.56
N LYS A 8 21.99 -23.88 5.90
CA LYS A 8 22.54 -24.25 7.23
C LYS A 8 23.94 -23.69 7.47
N GLN A 9 24.73 -23.46 6.42
CA GLN A 9 26.09 -22.92 6.50
C GLN A 9 26.11 -21.37 6.50
N ALA A 10 25.03 -20.73 6.07
CA ALA A 10 24.94 -19.29 5.99
C ALA A 10 24.57 -18.66 7.35
N GLU A 11 24.95 -17.40 7.57
CA GLU A 11 24.48 -16.56 8.67
C GLU A 11 23.10 -15.99 8.36
N VAL A 12 22.87 -15.55 7.13
CA VAL A 12 21.61 -15.02 6.62
C VAL A 12 21.35 -15.63 5.23
N VAL A 13 20.10 -15.88 4.90
CA VAL A 13 19.70 -16.42 3.60
C VAL A 13 18.91 -15.37 2.84
N VAL A 14 19.38 -14.97 1.67
CA VAL A 14 18.60 -14.17 0.72
C VAL A 14 17.96 -15.10 -0.30
N MET A 15 16.64 -15.18 -0.30
CA MET A 15 15.87 -15.97 -1.25
C MET A 15 15.22 -15.06 -2.29
N VAL A 16 15.51 -15.29 -3.56
CA VAL A 16 14.88 -14.58 -4.68
C VAL A 16 13.83 -15.51 -5.29
N LEU A 17 12.56 -15.15 -5.15
CA LEU A 17 11.41 -15.93 -5.63
C LEU A 17 10.46 -15.05 -6.44
N GLY A 18 9.50 -15.66 -7.12
CA GLY A 18 8.46 -14.93 -7.86
C GLY A 18 8.15 -15.52 -9.22
N GLY A 19 7.71 -14.66 -10.12
CA GLY A 19 7.35 -15.02 -11.49
C GLY A 19 8.52 -14.95 -12.46
N ASN A 20 8.33 -15.54 -13.63
CA ASN A 20 9.24 -15.47 -14.76
C ASN A 20 8.45 -15.34 -16.07
N GLU A 21 9.12 -15.28 -17.19
CA GLU A 21 8.48 -15.11 -18.51
C GLU A 21 7.43 -16.18 -18.85
N LEU A 22 7.51 -17.37 -18.26
CA LEU A 22 6.53 -18.45 -18.46
C LEU A 22 5.30 -18.30 -17.59
N THR A 23 5.36 -17.54 -16.50
CA THR A 23 4.32 -17.44 -15.49
C THR A 23 3.75 -16.04 -15.34
N VAL A 24 4.42 -15.00 -15.84
CA VAL A 24 4.03 -13.60 -15.74
C VAL A 24 4.22 -12.88 -17.06
N ARG A 25 3.18 -12.88 -17.89
CA ARG A 25 3.12 -12.18 -19.19
C ARG A 25 1.67 -11.83 -19.47
N GLU A 26 1.44 -10.98 -20.46
CA GLU A 26 0.12 -10.56 -20.92
C GLU A 26 -0.78 -11.75 -21.30
N ASP A 27 -0.20 -12.76 -21.95
CA ASP A 27 -0.88 -13.98 -22.40
C ASP A 27 -0.84 -15.16 -21.40
N ARG A 28 -0.39 -14.93 -20.17
CA ARG A 28 -0.21 -15.97 -19.15
C ARG A 28 -1.20 -15.84 -18.00
N SER A 29 -2.45 -16.25 -18.23
CA SER A 29 -3.46 -16.34 -17.18
C SER A 29 -3.11 -17.44 -16.17
N ARG A 30 -3.48 -17.22 -14.91
CA ARG A 30 -3.24 -18.17 -13.82
C ARG A 30 -4.51 -18.40 -13.02
N THR A 31 -4.71 -19.64 -12.59
CA THR A 31 -5.81 -20.05 -11.71
C THR A 31 -5.46 -19.93 -10.22
N SER A 32 -4.24 -19.55 -9.90
CA SER A 32 -3.74 -19.36 -8.53
C SER A 32 -2.84 -18.13 -8.46
N LEU A 33 -2.87 -17.43 -7.33
CA LEU A 33 -1.95 -16.33 -7.01
C LEU A 33 -0.78 -16.77 -6.12
N ASN A 34 -0.68 -18.04 -5.78
CA ASN A 34 0.46 -18.55 -5.00
C ASN A 34 1.76 -18.49 -5.82
N LEU A 35 2.89 -18.60 -5.14
CA LEU A 35 4.20 -18.70 -5.80
C LEU A 35 4.19 -19.84 -6.83
N PRO A 36 4.81 -19.65 -8.01
CA PRO A 36 4.81 -20.65 -9.06
C PRO A 36 5.60 -21.92 -8.68
N GLY A 37 5.16 -23.07 -9.21
CA GLY A 37 5.85 -24.33 -9.04
C GLY A 37 6.03 -24.73 -7.58
N ARG A 38 7.23 -25.09 -7.20
CA ARG A 38 7.59 -25.57 -5.86
C ARG A 38 8.28 -24.51 -4.98
N GLN A 39 8.17 -23.25 -5.32
CA GLN A 39 8.87 -22.16 -4.60
C GLN A 39 8.44 -22.05 -3.13
N GLU A 40 7.16 -22.22 -2.82
CA GLU A 40 6.67 -22.18 -1.45
C GLU A 40 7.18 -23.38 -0.62
N GLU A 41 7.28 -24.55 -1.24
CA GLU A 41 7.87 -25.73 -0.59
C GLU A 41 9.34 -25.48 -0.25
N LEU A 42 10.10 -24.89 -1.19
CA LEU A 42 11.48 -24.51 -0.96
C LEU A 42 11.60 -23.48 0.18
N LEU A 43 10.78 -22.46 0.16
CA LEU A 43 10.76 -21.43 1.21
C LEU A 43 10.50 -22.05 2.58
N LYS A 44 9.50 -22.95 2.70
CA LYS A 44 9.19 -23.66 3.93
C LYS A 44 10.36 -24.51 4.42
N ALA A 45 11.00 -25.23 3.51
CA ALA A 45 12.13 -26.09 3.81
C ALA A 45 13.38 -25.32 4.28
N VAL A 46 13.64 -24.15 3.68
CA VAL A 46 14.72 -23.26 4.12
C VAL A 46 14.37 -22.59 5.44
N CYS A 47 13.12 -22.14 5.62
CA CYS A 47 12.65 -21.57 6.89
C CYS A 47 12.82 -22.56 8.08
N ALA A 48 12.60 -23.84 7.85
CA ALA A 48 12.78 -24.88 8.84
C ALA A 48 14.25 -25.07 9.30
N THR A 49 15.23 -24.45 8.63
CA THR A 49 16.63 -24.44 9.08
C THR A 49 16.86 -23.50 10.27
N GLY A 50 15.92 -22.62 10.58
CA GLY A 50 16.01 -21.61 11.63
C GLY A 50 16.93 -20.43 11.32
N LYS A 51 17.43 -20.33 10.10
CA LYS A 51 18.26 -19.19 9.67
C LYS A 51 17.41 -17.97 9.34
N PRO A 52 17.89 -16.75 9.62
CA PRO A 52 17.23 -15.53 9.18
C PRO A 52 17.10 -15.51 7.65
N ILE A 53 15.90 -15.21 7.16
CA ILE A 53 15.62 -15.16 5.74
C ILE A 53 15.19 -13.73 5.36
N ILE A 54 15.74 -13.22 4.28
CA ILE A 54 15.25 -12.07 3.55
C ILE A 54 14.66 -12.60 2.23
N LEU A 55 13.38 -12.34 2.01
CA LEU A 55 12.71 -12.72 0.77
C LEU A 55 12.68 -11.55 -0.19
N VAL A 56 13.26 -11.71 -1.36
CA VAL A 56 13.17 -10.79 -2.49
C VAL A 56 12.18 -11.35 -3.49
N MET A 57 11.09 -10.62 -3.73
CA MET A 57 10.06 -10.99 -4.69
C MET A 57 10.28 -10.26 -6.01
N LEU A 58 10.55 -11.02 -7.07
CA LEU A 58 10.56 -10.53 -8.46
C LEU A 58 9.31 -11.09 -9.14
N ASP A 59 8.24 -10.28 -9.18
CA ASP A 59 6.96 -10.74 -9.71
C ASP A 59 6.16 -9.56 -10.30
N GLY A 60 5.45 -9.81 -11.37
CA GLY A 60 4.53 -8.83 -11.98
C GLY A 60 3.10 -8.91 -11.44
N ARG A 61 2.86 -9.64 -10.35
CA ARG A 61 1.54 -9.87 -9.78
C ARG A 61 1.52 -9.62 -8.27
N ALA A 62 0.35 -9.29 -7.75
CA ALA A 62 0.06 -9.29 -6.32
C ALA A 62 -0.13 -10.73 -5.83
N SER A 63 0.97 -11.44 -5.60
CA SER A 63 0.96 -12.86 -5.22
C SER A 63 0.49 -13.06 -3.78
N SER A 64 -0.30 -14.13 -3.55
CA SER A 64 -0.79 -14.54 -2.22
C SER A 64 0.31 -15.27 -1.47
N ILE A 65 1.22 -14.52 -0.84
CA ILE A 65 2.40 -15.03 -0.12
C ILE A 65 2.13 -15.19 1.39
N ASN A 66 1.01 -15.79 1.76
CA ASN A 66 0.57 -15.87 3.17
C ASN A 66 1.61 -16.51 4.09
N TYR A 67 2.26 -17.59 3.65
CA TYR A 67 3.30 -18.23 4.46
C TYR A 67 4.48 -17.28 4.71
N ALA A 68 4.96 -16.61 3.64
CA ALA A 68 6.05 -15.64 3.79
C ALA A 68 5.67 -14.49 4.71
N ALA A 69 4.47 -13.92 4.54
CA ALA A 69 3.98 -12.83 5.39
C ALA A 69 3.92 -13.19 6.89
N ALA A 70 3.66 -14.46 7.21
CA ALA A 70 3.58 -14.93 8.59
C ALA A 70 4.92 -15.34 9.20
N HIS A 71 5.92 -15.74 8.40
CA HIS A 71 7.13 -16.40 8.90
C HIS A 71 8.43 -15.72 8.50
N ILE A 72 8.44 -14.84 7.49
CA ILE A 72 9.64 -14.20 7.00
C ILE A 72 9.71 -12.75 7.51
N PRO A 73 10.74 -12.40 8.27
CA PRO A 73 10.82 -11.10 8.94
C PRO A 73 11.08 -9.92 7.97
N ALA A 74 11.67 -10.18 6.80
CA ALA A 74 11.97 -9.14 5.82
C ALA A 74 11.58 -9.60 4.42
N ILE A 75 10.69 -8.83 3.77
CA ILE A 75 10.21 -9.09 2.40
C ILE A 75 10.40 -7.82 1.58
N LEU A 76 11.21 -7.91 0.52
CA LEU A 76 11.37 -6.86 -0.47
C LEU A 76 10.64 -7.26 -1.75
N HIS A 77 9.53 -6.60 -2.05
CA HIS A 77 8.80 -6.80 -3.31
C HIS A 77 9.30 -5.80 -4.35
N ALA A 78 10.14 -6.26 -5.26
CA ALA A 78 10.84 -5.41 -6.22
C ALA A 78 10.12 -5.29 -7.57
N TRP A 79 9.01 -6.00 -7.80
CA TRP A 79 8.33 -6.08 -9.09
C TRP A 79 9.30 -6.54 -10.20
N PHE A 80 9.36 -5.82 -11.32
CA PHE A 80 10.34 -6.00 -12.38
C PHE A 80 11.17 -4.72 -12.52
N PRO A 81 12.26 -4.59 -11.75
CA PRO A 81 13.01 -3.33 -11.65
C PRO A 81 13.94 -3.03 -12.84
N GLY A 82 13.96 -3.88 -13.86
CA GLY A 82 14.73 -3.63 -15.06
C GLY A 82 16.21 -4.02 -14.96
N GLU A 83 17.04 -3.37 -15.77
CA GLU A 83 18.47 -3.72 -15.97
C GLU A 83 19.30 -3.62 -14.68
N PHE A 84 19.06 -2.60 -13.86
CA PHE A 84 19.79 -2.38 -12.60
C PHE A 84 19.18 -3.09 -11.39
N CYS A 85 18.36 -4.12 -11.61
CA CYS A 85 17.68 -4.89 -10.58
C CYS A 85 18.62 -5.34 -9.45
N GLY A 86 19.74 -5.97 -9.82
CA GLY A 86 20.70 -6.51 -8.84
C GLY A 86 21.28 -5.43 -7.95
N GLN A 87 21.67 -4.29 -8.53
CA GLN A 87 22.20 -3.15 -7.80
C GLN A 87 21.13 -2.56 -6.85
N ALA A 88 19.93 -2.27 -7.36
CA ALA A 88 18.87 -1.67 -6.56
C ALA A 88 18.45 -2.56 -5.37
N VAL A 89 18.39 -3.88 -5.59
CA VAL A 89 18.13 -4.85 -4.52
C VAL A 89 19.26 -4.84 -3.49
N ALA A 90 20.52 -4.89 -3.94
CA ALA A 90 21.68 -4.87 -3.05
C ALA A 90 21.71 -3.58 -2.20
N GLU A 91 21.56 -2.41 -2.81
CA GLU A 91 21.52 -1.12 -2.10
C GLU A 91 20.41 -1.09 -1.03
N ALA A 92 19.23 -1.66 -1.32
CA ALA A 92 18.17 -1.80 -0.33
C ALA A 92 18.55 -2.76 0.80
N LEU A 93 19.10 -3.95 0.48
CA LEU A 93 19.45 -4.96 1.47
C LEU A 93 20.57 -4.53 2.41
N PHE A 94 21.55 -3.79 1.90
CA PHE A 94 22.70 -3.31 2.69
C PHE A 94 22.48 -1.91 3.31
N GLY A 95 21.34 -1.27 2.99
CA GLY A 95 20.95 -0.02 3.63
C GLY A 95 21.55 1.24 2.99
N ASP A 96 22.17 1.13 1.82
CA ASP A 96 22.62 2.27 1.02
C ASP A 96 21.41 3.08 0.50
N TYR A 97 20.29 2.41 0.32
CA TYR A 97 19.00 2.99 -0.02
C TYR A 97 17.91 2.55 0.99
N ASN A 98 17.17 3.50 1.54
CA ASN A 98 16.01 3.23 2.37
C ASN A 98 14.75 3.15 1.49
N PRO A 99 14.12 1.96 1.32
CA PRO A 99 12.94 1.81 0.48
C PRO A 99 11.78 2.71 0.93
N GLY A 100 11.28 3.55 0.04
CA GLY A 100 10.13 4.44 0.26
C GLY A 100 8.90 4.08 -0.59
N GLY A 101 8.96 2.96 -1.34
CA GLY A 101 7.87 2.52 -2.21
C GLY A 101 6.60 2.15 -1.45
N ARG A 102 5.44 2.34 -2.10
CA ARG A 102 4.13 1.95 -1.58
C ARG A 102 3.39 1.12 -2.63
N LEU A 103 2.64 0.12 -2.18
CA LEU A 103 1.87 -0.74 -3.06
C LEU A 103 0.76 0.05 -3.77
N ALA A 104 0.77 0.03 -5.09
CA ALA A 104 -0.28 0.64 -5.92
C ALA A 104 -1.47 -0.31 -6.16
N VAL A 105 -1.43 -1.50 -5.60
CA VAL A 105 -2.48 -2.53 -5.70
C VAL A 105 -2.65 -3.22 -4.34
N THR A 106 -3.85 -3.76 -4.11
CA THR A 106 -4.14 -4.59 -2.94
C THR A 106 -3.62 -6.01 -3.17
N PHE A 107 -2.93 -6.59 -2.18
CA PHE A 107 -2.50 -7.98 -2.22
C PHE A 107 -3.56 -8.88 -1.58
N PRO A 108 -4.18 -9.79 -2.32
CA PRO A 108 -5.19 -10.71 -1.77
C PRO A 108 -4.51 -11.87 -1.02
N LYS A 109 -5.23 -12.44 -0.07
CA LYS A 109 -4.84 -13.69 0.60
C LYS A 109 -5.15 -14.93 -0.23
N SER A 110 -6.09 -14.81 -1.17
CA SER A 110 -6.57 -15.93 -1.99
C SER A 110 -7.07 -15.44 -3.34
N VAL A 111 -6.93 -16.27 -4.36
CA VAL A 111 -7.56 -16.04 -5.68
C VAL A 111 -9.08 -15.91 -5.58
N GLY A 112 -9.70 -16.53 -4.60
CA GLY A 112 -11.16 -16.45 -4.36
C GLY A 112 -11.66 -15.06 -3.96
N GLN A 113 -10.76 -14.13 -3.62
CA GLN A 113 -11.11 -12.74 -3.32
C GLN A 113 -11.18 -11.85 -4.57
N ILE A 114 -10.77 -12.32 -5.75
CA ILE A 114 -10.69 -11.48 -6.95
C ILE A 114 -12.10 -11.34 -7.59
N PRO A 115 -12.47 -10.10 -8.01
CA PRO A 115 -11.70 -8.86 -8.01
C PRO A 115 -11.60 -8.25 -6.61
N PHE A 116 -10.38 -7.88 -6.18
CA PHE A 116 -10.10 -7.31 -4.85
C PHE A 116 -9.25 -6.05 -4.98
N ALA A 117 -9.85 -5.01 -5.54
CA ALA A 117 -9.17 -3.75 -5.83
C ALA A 117 -9.66 -2.64 -4.89
N PHE A 118 -8.73 -1.87 -4.34
CA PHE A 118 -9.06 -0.58 -3.73
C PHE A 118 -9.40 0.45 -4.83
N PRO A 119 -10.42 1.30 -4.63
CA PRO A 119 -11.27 1.47 -3.45
C PRO A 119 -12.43 0.47 -3.38
N PHE A 120 -12.89 0.18 -2.17
CA PHE A 120 -13.99 -0.76 -1.91
C PHE A 120 -15.33 -0.04 -1.71
N LYS A 121 -16.42 -0.64 -2.18
CA LYS A 121 -17.77 -0.25 -1.76
C LYS A 121 -18.10 -0.88 -0.41
N PRO A 122 -19.05 -0.31 0.37
CA PRO A 122 -19.50 -0.92 1.63
C PRO A 122 -19.87 -2.40 1.45
N GLY A 123 -19.33 -3.26 2.31
CA GLY A 123 -19.56 -4.70 2.29
C GLY A 123 -18.78 -5.49 1.23
N SER A 124 -18.02 -4.85 0.33
CA SER A 124 -17.27 -5.56 -0.71
C SER A 124 -15.83 -5.93 -0.32
N ASP A 125 -15.32 -5.37 0.75
CA ASP A 125 -14.03 -5.70 1.37
C ASP A 125 -14.14 -6.84 2.40
N GLU A 126 -15.36 -7.21 2.75
CA GLU A 126 -15.69 -8.33 3.62
C GLU A 126 -16.10 -9.52 2.76
N SER A 127 -15.20 -10.45 2.48
CA SER A 127 -15.57 -11.70 1.83
C SER A 127 -16.26 -12.61 2.83
N SER A 128 -17.56 -12.39 3.03
CA SER A 128 -18.37 -13.10 4.02
C SER A 128 -18.55 -14.59 3.76
N SER A 129 -18.33 -15.05 2.53
CA SER A 129 -18.62 -16.43 2.14
C SER A 129 -17.46 -17.40 2.24
N THR A 130 -16.22 -16.94 2.42
CA THR A 130 -15.02 -17.77 2.27
C THR A 130 -14.17 -17.89 3.54
N SER A 131 -14.53 -17.24 4.63
CA SER A 131 -13.72 -17.12 5.84
C SER A 131 -12.34 -16.43 5.62
N VAL A 132 -12.15 -15.76 4.49
CA VAL A 132 -10.93 -15.03 4.16
C VAL A 132 -11.23 -13.55 4.14
N TYR A 133 -10.85 -12.85 5.21
CA TYR A 133 -11.14 -11.44 5.38
C TYR A 133 -9.91 -10.57 5.15
N GLY A 134 -10.14 -9.39 4.58
CA GLY A 134 -9.17 -8.32 4.40
C GLY A 134 -8.03 -8.66 3.45
N ALA A 135 -7.19 -7.70 3.21
CA ALA A 135 -6.01 -7.84 2.36
C ALA A 135 -4.87 -8.59 3.09
N LEU A 136 -4.00 -9.24 2.33
CA LEU A 136 -2.69 -9.65 2.81
C LEU A 136 -1.83 -8.41 3.06
N TYR A 137 -1.75 -7.54 2.04
CA TYR A 137 -1.22 -6.18 2.18
C TYR A 137 -2.18 -5.19 1.53
N PRO A 138 -2.58 -4.14 2.24
CA PRO A 138 -3.54 -3.17 1.73
C PRO A 138 -2.92 -2.24 0.67
N PHE A 139 -3.77 -1.59 -0.11
CA PHE A 139 -3.35 -0.51 -1.00
C PHE A 139 -2.60 0.58 -0.23
N GLY A 140 -1.51 1.06 -0.79
CA GLY A 140 -0.65 2.08 -0.18
C GLY A 140 0.35 1.54 0.84
N HIS A 141 0.32 0.24 1.19
CA HIS A 141 1.23 -0.36 2.17
C HIS A 141 2.69 -0.31 1.73
N GLY A 142 3.57 -0.06 2.68
CA GLY A 142 5.02 -0.16 2.55
C GLY A 142 5.69 0.25 3.85
N LEU A 143 6.88 -0.28 4.07
CA LEU A 143 7.68 -0.01 5.26
C LEU A 143 8.90 0.87 4.92
N SER A 144 9.54 1.40 5.93
CA SER A 144 10.78 2.17 5.84
C SER A 144 11.73 1.68 6.93
N TYR A 145 13.02 1.91 6.75
CA TYR A 145 14.04 1.69 7.80
C TYR A 145 14.06 2.81 8.86
N THR A 146 13.20 3.83 8.70
CA THR A 146 12.98 4.88 9.67
C THR A 146 11.49 4.98 10.02
N THR A 147 11.14 5.84 10.96
CA THR A 147 9.76 6.02 11.43
C THR A 147 9.31 7.46 11.23
N PHE A 148 8.01 7.63 10.98
CA PHE A 148 7.41 8.95 10.77
C PHE A 148 6.21 9.15 11.70
N THR A 149 6.03 10.37 12.20
CA THR A 149 4.84 10.81 12.90
C THR A 149 4.10 11.87 12.10
N TYR A 150 2.78 11.89 12.27
CA TYR A 150 1.84 12.81 11.64
C TYR A 150 1.19 13.66 12.72
N SER A 151 1.14 14.98 12.53
CA SER A 151 0.53 15.92 13.46
C SER A 151 -0.08 17.12 12.76
N ASP A 152 -0.71 18.00 13.52
CA ASP A 152 -1.17 19.33 13.11
C ASP A 152 -2.02 19.32 11.83
N LEU A 153 -3.02 18.44 11.78
CA LEU A 153 -3.99 18.44 10.67
C LEU A 153 -4.75 19.75 10.67
N HIS A 154 -4.71 20.46 9.55
CA HIS A 154 -5.47 21.66 9.29
C HIS A 154 -6.28 21.51 8.01
N ILE A 155 -7.58 21.84 8.08
CA ILE A 155 -8.52 21.81 6.95
C ILE A 155 -9.16 23.18 6.84
N SER A 156 -9.07 23.82 5.69
CA SER A 156 -9.56 25.20 5.49
C SER A 156 -10.08 25.41 4.08
N PRO A 157 -11.24 26.02 3.93
CA PRO A 157 -12.21 26.33 5.00
C PRO A 157 -12.90 25.06 5.52
N SER A 158 -13.48 25.12 6.73
CA SER A 158 -14.27 24.02 7.31
C SER A 158 -15.68 23.91 6.71
N HIS A 159 -16.17 24.98 6.08
CA HIS A 159 -17.43 25.04 5.34
C HIS A 159 -17.15 25.73 4.00
N GLN A 160 -17.62 25.14 2.91
CA GLN A 160 -17.35 25.64 1.57
C GLN A 160 -18.55 25.40 0.66
N GLY A 161 -18.78 26.31 -0.28
CA GLY A 161 -19.75 26.11 -1.37
C GLY A 161 -19.27 25.09 -2.38
N VAL A 162 -20.18 24.55 -3.16
CA VAL A 162 -19.94 23.46 -4.14
C VAL A 162 -18.85 23.74 -5.21
N GLN A 163 -18.49 25.02 -5.40
CA GLN A 163 -17.49 25.43 -6.41
C GLN A 163 -16.14 25.80 -5.79
N GLY A 164 -16.01 25.76 -4.48
CA GLY A 164 -14.80 26.18 -3.78
C GLY A 164 -13.82 25.04 -3.52
N ASP A 165 -12.57 25.39 -3.29
CA ASP A 165 -11.50 24.45 -2.96
C ASP A 165 -11.40 24.26 -1.43
N ILE A 166 -10.97 23.07 -1.04
CA ILE A 166 -10.59 22.75 0.32
C ILE A 166 -9.08 22.53 0.36
N HIS A 167 -8.40 23.20 1.28
CA HIS A 167 -6.99 23.01 1.55
C HIS A 167 -6.79 22.14 2.79
N VAL A 168 -5.98 21.10 2.66
CA VAL A 168 -5.64 20.18 3.75
C VAL A 168 -4.14 20.22 3.94
N SER A 169 -3.67 20.37 5.16
CA SER A 169 -2.24 20.26 5.46
C SER A 169 -2.01 19.50 6.77
N CYS A 170 -0.82 18.89 6.86
CA CYS A 170 -0.34 18.26 8.08
C CYS A 170 1.17 18.34 8.17
N LYS A 171 1.70 18.14 9.37
CA LYS A 171 3.14 18.00 9.60
C LYS A 171 3.56 16.55 9.64
N ILE A 172 4.68 16.26 8.98
CA ILE A 172 5.33 14.95 8.99
C ILE A 172 6.72 15.13 9.56
N LYS A 173 7.06 14.32 10.55
CA LYS A 173 8.40 14.32 11.17
C LYS A 173 9.03 12.95 11.08
N ASN A 174 10.28 12.89 10.63
CA ASN A 174 11.09 11.68 10.74
C ASN A 174 11.58 11.53 12.19
N THR A 175 11.03 10.55 12.90
CA THR A 175 11.36 10.27 14.31
C THR A 175 12.41 9.19 14.48
N GLY A 176 12.88 8.57 13.39
CA GLY A 176 13.94 7.58 13.42
C GLY A 176 15.33 8.20 13.29
N LYS A 177 16.32 7.34 13.06
CA LYS A 177 17.75 7.70 13.13
C LYS A 177 18.40 7.92 11.77
N ILE A 178 17.73 7.58 10.68
CA ILE A 178 18.27 7.68 9.32
C ILE A 178 17.31 8.46 8.42
N LYS A 179 17.84 8.98 7.32
CA LYS A 179 17.04 9.60 6.27
C LYS A 179 16.09 8.56 5.66
N GLY A 180 14.88 9.00 5.31
CA GLY A 180 13.90 8.18 4.62
C GLY A 180 12.84 8.98 3.89
N ASP A 181 12.15 8.31 2.99
CA ASP A 181 11.02 8.87 2.27
C ASP A 181 9.72 8.39 2.89
N GLU A 182 8.78 9.32 3.06
CA GLU A 182 7.39 9.02 3.41
C GLU A 182 6.48 9.37 2.24
N VAL A 183 5.46 8.54 2.00
CA VAL A 183 4.39 8.85 1.06
C VAL A 183 3.13 9.12 1.84
N VAL A 184 2.85 10.41 2.03
CA VAL A 184 1.65 10.88 2.73
C VAL A 184 0.46 10.71 1.80
N GLN A 185 -0.56 9.97 2.22
CA GLN A 185 -1.72 9.63 1.42
C GLN A 185 -2.97 10.29 1.99
N LEU A 186 -3.69 11.06 1.17
CA LEU A 186 -4.95 11.70 1.53
C LEU A 186 -6.10 10.88 0.96
N TYR A 187 -6.95 10.40 1.85
CA TYR A 187 -8.18 9.70 1.53
C TYR A 187 -9.38 10.54 1.89
N LEU A 188 -10.43 10.43 1.06
CA LEU A 188 -11.67 11.15 1.22
C LEU A 188 -12.85 10.18 1.24
N ARG A 189 -13.84 10.49 2.07
CA ARG A 189 -15.14 9.83 2.10
C ARG A 189 -16.25 10.86 2.14
N ASP A 190 -17.18 10.76 1.22
CA ASP A 190 -18.49 11.38 1.33
C ASP A 190 -19.32 10.56 2.34
N GLU A 191 -19.74 11.19 3.43
CA GLU A 191 -20.40 10.46 4.54
C GLU A 191 -21.79 9.99 4.17
N ILE A 192 -22.54 10.85 3.43
CA ILE A 192 -23.90 10.54 2.99
C ILE A 192 -24.05 10.97 1.54
N SER A 193 -24.19 10.04 0.63
CA SER A 193 -24.32 10.28 -0.81
C SER A 193 -25.63 9.71 -1.37
N SER A 194 -26.15 10.32 -2.43
CA SER A 194 -27.40 9.92 -3.10
C SER A 194 -27.30 8.58 -3.83
N VAL A 195 -26.07 8.08 -4.05
CA VAL A 195 -25.77 6.78 -4.65
C VAL A 195 -24.70 6.07 -3.83
N THR A 196 -24.60 4.76 -3.93
CA THR A 196 -23.55 4.00 -3.21
C THR A 196 -22.17 4.38 -3.73
N THR A 197 -21.39 5.04 -2.89
CA THR A 197 -19.99 5.41 -3.13
C THR A 197 -19.04 4.46 -2.45
N TYR A 198 -17.74 4.71 -2.60
CA TYR A 198 -16.69 3.93 -1.94
C TYR A 198 -16.55 4.29 -0.46
N THR A 199 -16.10 3.35 0.35
CA THR A 199 -15.83 3.58 1.79
C THR A 199 -14.80 4.69 2.02
N LYS A 200 -13.86 4.82 1.10
CA LYS A 200 -12.92 5.95 0.93
C LYS A 200 -12.21 5.84 -0.41
N VAL A 201 -11.71 6.95 -0.91
CA VAL A 201 -10.94 7.04 -2.16
C VAL A 201 -9.66 7.84 -1.93
N LEU A 202 -8.56 7.45 -2.57
CA LEU A 202 -7.34 8.26 -2.58
C LEU A 202 -7.58 9.51 -3.45
N ARG A 203 -7.37 10.69 -2.89
CA ARG A 203 -7.54 11.98 -3.59
C ARG A 203 -6.25 12.79 -3.70
N GLY A 204 -5.22 12.36 -3.00
CA GLY A 204 -3.89 12.96 -3.12
C GLY A 204 -2.84 12.10 -2.46
N PHE A 205 -1.62 12.24 -2.91
CA PHE A 205 -0.45 11.71 -2.21
C PHE A 205 0.76 12.60 -2.50
N GLU A 206 1.69 12.64 -1.55
CA GLU A 206 2.94 13.36 -1.72
C GLU A 206 4.09 12.55 -1.11
N ARG A 207 5.15 12.38 -1.90
CA ARG A 207 6.39 11.75 -1.44
C ARG A 207 7.35 12.83 -0.99
N ILE A 208 7.76 12.76 0.27
CA ILE A 208 8.73 13.68 0.88
C ILE A 208 9.93 12.91 1.39
N SER A 209 11.09 13.55 1.40
CA SER A 209 12.35 12.98 1.87
C SER A 209 12.83 13.77 3.10
N LEU A 210 12.94 13.12 4.25
CA LEU A 210 13.28 13.75 5.52
C LEU A 210 14.53 13.11 6.12
N LYS A 211 15.47 13.95 6.57
CA LYS A 211 16.60 13.52 7.42
C LYS A 211 16.09 13.12 8.79
N ALA A 212 16.90 12.42 9.57
CA ALA A 212 16.59 12.11 10.98
C ALA A 212 16.26 13.40 11.76
N GLY A 213 15.11 13.43 12.43
CA GLY A 213 14.61 14.57 13.20
C GLY A 213 13.97 15.70 12.39
N GLU A 214 14.10 15.68 11.06
CA GLU A 214 13.54 16.71 10.17
C GLU A 214 12.00 16.63 10.12
N GLU A 215 11.38 17.79 9.97
CA GLU A 215 9.93 17.96 9.88
C GLU A 215 9.57 18.81 8.66
N GLN A 216 8.49 18.46 7.97
CA GLN A 216 7.96 19.19 6.83
C GLN A 216 6.44 19.23 6.88
N THR A 217 5.85 20.35 6.47
CA THR A 217 4.41 20.45 6.23
C THR A 217 4.08 20.03 4.81
N VAL A 218 3.11 19.12 4.68
CA VAL A 218 2.56 18.66 3.40
C VAL A 218 1.22 19.33 3.17
N HIS A 219 0.94 19.70 1.92
CA HIS A 219 -0.26 20.43 1.52
C HIS A 219 -0.98 19.69 0.40
N PHE A 220 -2.29 19.61 0.52
CA PHE A 220 -3.18 19.09 -0.50
C PHE A 220 -4.27 20.11 -0.83
N ARG A 221 -4.70 20.13 -2.06
CA ARG A 221 -5.84 20.92 -2.54
C ARG A 221 -6.88 19.97 -3.11
N LEU A 222 -8.06 19.97 -2.51
CA LEU A 222 -9.23 19.26 -3.00
C LEU A 222 -10.10 20.26 -3.76
N ARG A 223 -10.26 20.01 -5.06
CA ARG A 223 -11.08 20.84 -5.95
C ARG A 223 -12.48 20.22 -6.06
N PRO A 224 -13.50 20.94 -6.56
CA PRO A 224 -14.84 20.39 -6.76
C PRO A 224 -14.86 19.04 -7.50
N GLN A 225 -14.02 18.86 -8.50
CA GLN A 225 -13.93 17.58 -9.23
C GLN A 225 -13.39 16.43 -8.38
N ASP A 226 -12.66 16.71 -7.31
CA ASP A 226 -12.16 15.69 -6.39
C ASP A 226 -13.24 15.24 -5.40
N LEU A 227 -14.30 16.04 -5.22
CA LEU A 227 -15.43 15.81 -4.32
C LEU A 227 -16.64 15.20 -5.02
N GLY A 228 -16.76 15.42 -6.34
CA GLY A 228 -17.95 15.07 -7.09
C GLY A 228 -18.15 13.58 -7.33
N LEU A 229 -19.40 13.23 -7.56
CA LEU A 229 -19.86 11.91 -7.96
C LEU A 229 -20.82 12.00 -9.16
N TRP A 230 -21.07 10.85 -9.80
CA TRP A 230 -22.12 10.72 -10.81
C TRP A 230 -23.41 10.24 -10.14
N ASP A 231 -24.47 11.05 -10.19
CA ASP A 231 -25.76 10.73 -9.63
C ASP A 231 -26.54 9.70 -10.49
N LYS A 232 -27.73 9.28 -10.03
CA LYS A 232 -28.58 8.32 -10.73
C LYS A 232 -29.03 8.78 -12.12
N ASN A 233 -28.93 10.07 -12.43
CA ASN A 233 -29.28 10.66 -13.73
C ASN A 233 -28.05 10.88 -14.61
N MET A 234 -26.87 10.38 -14.19
CA MET A 234 -25.58 10.57 -14.87
C MET A 234 -25.14 12.03 -14.95
N ASN A 235 -25.50 12.85 -13.99
CA ASN A 235 -24.96 14.19 -13.81
C ASN A 235 -23.79 14.14 -12.81
N PHE A 236 -22.65 14.70 -13.21
CA PHE A 236 -21.52 14.89 -12.29
C PHE A 236 -21.78 16.10 -11.40
N ARG A 237 -21.76 15.90 -10.10
CA ARG A 237 -22.04 16.98 -9.14
C ARG A 237 -21.35 16.75 -7.80
N VAL A 238 -21.10 17.84 -7.10
CA VAL A 238 -20.74 17.82 -5.67
C VAL A 238 -22.02 17.86 -4.87
N GLU A 239 -22.20 16.95 -3.94
CA GLU A 239 -23.36 16.90 -3.05
C GLU A 239 -23.07 17.68 -1.75
N LEU A 240 -24.14 18.20 -1.14
CA LEU A 240 -24.05 18.91 0.14
C LEU A 240 -23.87 17.88 1.27
N GLY A 241 -23.11 18.24 2.28
CA GLY A 241 -22.92 17.41 3.45
C GLY A 241 -21.48 17.31 3.92
N ILE A 242 -21.24 16.36 4.81
CA ILE A 242 -19.96 16.16 5.48
C ILE A 242 -19.06 15.24 4.67
N PHE A 243 -17.85 15.71 4.44
CA PHE A 243 -16.76 14.92 3.87
C PHE A 243 -15.71 14.62 4.93
N LYS A 244 -15.37 13.34 5.11
CA LYS A 244 -14.30 12.90 6.01
C LYS A 244 -12.98 12.88 5.28
N VAL A 245 -11.97 13.51 5.88
CA VAL A 245 -10.58 13.54 5.43
C VAL A 245 -9.76 12.61 6.32
N MET A 246 -8.97 11.75 5.69
CA MET A 246 -8.09 10.81 6.37
C MET A 246 -6.70 10.92 5.77
N LEU A 247 -5.69 11.15 6.61
CA LEU A 247 -4.28 11.16 6.20
C LEU A 247 -3.56 9.97 6.83
N GLY A 248 -2.77 9.28 6.04
CA GLY A 248 -2.07 8.10 6.52
C GLY A 248 -0.95 7.62 5.60
N ALA A 249 -0.29 6.53 6.02
CA ALA A 249 0.77 5.88 5.29
C ALA A 249 0.28 4.75 4.36
N SER A 250 -0.99 4.34 4.52
CA SER A 250 -1.69 3.40 3.64
C SER A 250 -3.20 3.53 3.79
N SER A 251 -3.97 2.79 2.99
CA SER A 251 -5.44 2.78 3.10
C SER A 251 -5.97 2.24 4.44
N THR A 252 -5.16 1.56 5.23
CA THR A 252 -5.52 1.04 6.55
C THR A 252 -4.70 1.64 7.70
N ASP A 253 -3.55 2.23 7.41
CA ASP A 253 -2.73 2.97 8.39
C ASP A 253 -3.07 4.45 8.32
N ILE A 254 -4.28 4.79 8.79
CA ILE A 254 -4.75 6.18 8.91
C ILE A 254 -4.29 6.74 10.25
N ARG A 255 -3.65 7.88 10.22
CA ARG A 255 -3.00 8.51 11.38
C ARG A 255 -3.69 9.80 11.83
N LEU A 256 -4.31 10.53 10.90
CA LEU A 256 -5.06 11.75 11.18
C LEU A 256 -6.44 11.69 10.54
N HIS A 257 -7.43 12.20 11.27
CA HIS A 257 -8.83 12.28 10.84
C HIS A 257 -9.33 13.71 11.00
N GLY A 258 -10.07 14.18 10.00
CA GLY A 258 -10.76 15.46 10.03
C GLY A 258 -11.98 15.46 9.13
N GLN A 259 -12.65 16.56 9.03
CA GLN A 259 -13.82 16.74 8.17
C GLN A 259 -14.02 18.18 7.76
N PHE A 260 -14.78 18.38 6.70
CA PHE A 260 -15.34 19.66 6.28
C PHE A 260 -16.76 19.44 5.79
N GLU A 261 -17.51 20.53 5.60
CA GLU A 261 -18.88 20.48 5.12
C GLU A 261 -19.04 21.28 3.83
N ILE A 262 -19.72 20.70 2.86
CA ILE A 262 -20.16 21.40 1.65
C ILE A 262 -21.57 21.93 1.91
N THR A 263 -21.69 23.24 1.77
CA THR A 263 -22.95 24.01 2.00
C THR A 263 -23.44 24.63 0.70
N PRO A 264 -24.71 25.10 0.66
CA PRO A 264 -25.28 25.76 -0.52
C PRO A 264 -24.49 26.97 -1.00
#